data_84a59e4d62fcef9a038dede154ecd4d6
#
_entry.id   84a59e4d62fcef9a038dede154ecd4d6
#
_cell.length_a   1.000
_cell.length_b   1.000
_cell.length_c   1.000
_cell.angle_alpha   90.00
_cell.angle_beta   90.00
_cell.angle_gamma   90.00
#
_symmetry.space_group_name_H-M   'P 1'
#
loop_
_entity.id
_entity.type
_entity.pdbx_description
1 polymer ?
#
loop_
_entity_poly.entity_id
_entity_poly.type
_entity_poly.pdbx_seq_one_letter_code
_entity_poly.pdbx_strand_id
1 'polypeptide(L)'
;LSIRRQRQMCIRDSLDMPADSAPLLDLPLPDPAATEALGRALAPLLRVGDVIALYGDLGAGKTALARAVIRALPGPEGAAEEEVPSPTFTLVQTYERDPAPVWHVDLYRIEDPSELRELGLSEAFAEGITLLEWPDRLGDELPADALSVVLTFDAAGKARRVRLQGGGDWPRRLAGLRP
;
A
#
# COMPACT_ATOMS: atom_id res chain seq x y z
N LEU A 1 22.96 11.71 -19.75
CA LEU A 1 22.50 10.52 -19.01
C LEU A 1 21.04 10.75 -18.69
N SER A 2 20.16 9.93 -19.27
CA SER A 2 18.72 10.11 -19.31
C SER A 2 18.10 10.04 -17.91
N ILE A 3 17.17 10.97 -17.63
CA ILE A 3 16.30 11.03 -16.44
C ILE A 3 15.65 9.65 -16.10
N ARG A 4 15.39 8.83 -17.12
CA ARG A 4 14.94 7.44 -16.96
C ARG A 4 15.95 6.54 -16.24
N ARG A 5 17.26 6.72 -16.45
CA ARG A 5 18.30 5.92 -15.77
C ARG A 5 18.50 6.35 -14.32
N GLN A 6 18.34 7.63 -14.02
CA GLN A 6 18.36 8.12 -12.63
C GLN A 6 17.13 7.65 -11.84
N ARG A 7 15.92 7.66 -12.46
CA ARG A 7 14.70 7.12 -11.82
C ARG A 7 14.78 5.61 -11.56
N GLN A 8 15.38 4.83 -12.48
CA GLN A 8 15.59 3.39 -12.25
C GLN A 8 16.68 3.08 -11.19
N MET A 9 17.63 3.99 -10.98
CA MET A 9 18.66 3.84 -9.95
C MET A 9 18.12 4.13 -8.55
N CYS A 10 17.28 5.16 -8.38
CA CYS A 10 16.61 5.46 -7.12
C CYS A 10 15.65 4.34 -6.67
N ILE A 11 14.93 3.69 -7.61
CA ILE A 11 14.00 2.59 -7.30
C ILE A 11 14.73 1.32 -6.86
N ARG A 12 15.95 1.07 -7.36
CA ARG A 12 16.76 -0.07 -6.91
C ARG A 12 17.31 0.12 -5.50
N ASP A 13 17.64 1.35 -5.12
CA ASP A 13 18.16 1.67 -3.80
C ASP A 13 17.03 1.71 -2.73
N SER A 14 15.78 2.03 -3.13
CA SER A 14 14.61 2.00 -2.26
C SER A 14 14.09 0.59 -1.94
N LEU A 15 14.55 -0.43 -2.67
CA LEU A 15 14.27 -1.84 -2.35
C LEU A 15 15.26 -2.44 -1.32
N ASP A 16 16.30 -1.68 -0.93
CA ASP A 16 17.16 -1.97 0.21
C ASP A 16 16.45 -1.59 1.52
N MET A 17 15.30 -2.21 1.76
CA MET A 17 14.73 -2.33 3.10
C MET A 17 15.79 -2.97 4.01
N PRO A 18 15.85 -2.59 5.30
CA PRO A 18 16.84 -3.16 6.21
C PRO A 18 16.79 -4.68 6.12
N ALA A 19 17.88 -5.26 5.63
CA ALA A 19 18.03 -6.68 5.28
C ALA A 19 17.96 -7.63 6.50
N ASP A 20 17.63 -7.11 7.68
CA ASP A 20 17.83 -7.81 8.95
C ASP A 20 16.56 -8.49 9.51
N SER A 21 15.41 -8.38 8.88
CA SER A 21 14.23 -9.15 9.29
C SER A 21 13.61 -9.92 8.12
N ALA A 22 13.44 -11.22 8.29
CA ALA A 22 12.69 -12.04 7.34
C ALA A 22 11.29 -11.48 7.14
N PRO A 23 10.73 -11.51 5.92
CA PRO A 23 9.38 -11.03 5.68
C PRO A 23 8.38 -11.85 6.51
N LEU A 24 7.37 -11.18 7.05
CA LEU A 24 6.28 -11.84 7.77
C LEU A 24 5.46 -12.74 6.85
N LEU A 25 5.39 -12.36 5.57
CA LEU A 25 4.72 -13.11 4.53
C LEU A 25 5.44 -12.88 3.19
N ASP A 26 5.59 -13.94 2.40
CA ASP A 26 6.17 -13.89 1.06
C ASP A 26 5.38 -14.87 0.16
N LEU A 27 4.57 -14.34 -0.76
CA LEU A 27 3.62 -15.10 -1.55
C LEU A 27 3.71 -14.78 -3.04
N PRO A 28 3.52 -15.78 -3.92
CA PRO A 28 3.26 -15.52 -5.33
C PRO A 28 1.83 -14.99 -5.51
N LEU A 29 1.67 -14.05 -6.44
CA LEU A 29 0.38 -13.56 -6.94
C LEU A 29 0.31 -13.85 -8.44
N PRO A 30 -0.12 -15.06 -8.83
CA PRO A 30 -0.05 -15.53 -10.22
C PRO A 30 -0.97 -14.74 -11.15
N ASP A 31 -2.04 -14.17 -10.62
CA ASP A 31 -3.07 -13.47 -11.39
C ASP A 31 -3.75 -12.36 -10.58
N PRO A 32 -4.61 -11.55 -11.20
CA PRO A 32 -5.37 -10.52 -10.49
C PRO A 32 -6.26 -11.05 -9.37
N ALA A 33 -6.82 -12.26 -9.51
CA ALA A 33 -7.69 -12.85 -8.49
C ALA A 33 -6.92 -13.15 -7.19
N ALA A 34 -5.64 -13.53 -7.29
CA ALA A 34 -4.77 -13.71 -6.13
C ALA A 34 -4.51 -12.37 -5.40
N THR A 35 -4.38 -11.27 -6.15
CA THR A 35 -4.25 -9.92 -5.56
C THR A 35 -5.54 -9.51 -4.85
N GLU A 36 -6.70 -9.80 -5.43
CA GLU A 36 -8.00 -9.55 -4.80
C GLU A 36 -8.19 -10.41 -3.55
N ALA A 37 -7.79 -11.68 -3.58
CA ALA A 37 -7.86 -12.58 -2.44
C ALA A 37 -6.99 -12.05 -1.28
N LEU A 38 -5.78 -11.59 -1.57
CA LEU A 38 -4.91 -10.94 -0.57
C LEU A 38 -5.58 -9.71 0.05
N GLY A 39 -6.16 -8.83 -0.77
CA GLY A 39 -6.87 -7.64 -0.28
C GLY A 39 -8.03 -8.00 0.64
N ARG A 40 -8.86 -8.98 0.26
CA ARG A 40 -9.95 -9.50 1.09
C ARG A 40 -9.47 -10.12 2.40
N ALA A 41 -8.32 -10.77 2.39
CA ALA A 41 -7.76 -11.39 3.58
C ALA A 41 -7.12 -10.35 4.53
N LEU A 42 -6.58 -9.24 4.00
CA LEU A 42 -6.00 -8.15 4.78
C LEU A 42 -7.07 -7.27 5.43
N ALA A 43 -8.15 -6.97 4.73
CA ALA A 43 -9.17 -6.02 5.16
C ALA A 43 -9.67 -6.24 6.61
N PRO A 44 -10.07 -7.46 7.04
CA PRO A 44 -10.57 -7.68 8.41
C PRO A 44 -9.49 -7.54 9.49
N LEU A 45 -8.23 -7.43 9.12
CA LEU A 45 -7.12 -7.25 10.05
C LEU A 45 -6.84 -5.78 10.32
N LEU A 46 -7.39 -4.86 9.52
CA LEU A 46 -7.09 -3.44 9.60
C LEU A 46 -7.83 -2.77 10.76
N ARG A 47 -7.21 -1.74 11.32
CA ARG A 47 -7.69 -0.96 12.45
C ARG A 47 -7.47 0.52 12.20
N VAL A 48 -8.16 1.35 12.97
CA VAL A 48 -7.91 2.80 13.02
C VAL A 48 -6.43 3.06 13.30
N GLY A 49 -5.82 3.95 12.55
CA GLY A 49 -4.42 4.32 12.66
C GLY A 49 -3.47 3.44 11.84
N ASP A 50 -3.94 2.36 11.21
CA ASP A 50 -3.06 1.54 10.36
C ASP A 50 -2.64 2.26 9.09
N VAL A 51 -1.35 2.17 8.79
CA VAL A 51 -0.77 2.64 7.53
C VAL A 51 -0.22 1.46 6.75
N ILE A 52 -0.71 1.27 5.54
CA ILE A 52 -0.25 0.23 4.60
C ILE A 52 0.56 0.92 3.51
N ALA A 53 1.87 0.77 3.57
CA ALA A 53 2.82 1.36 2.63
C ALA A 53 3.04 0.42 1.44
N LEU A 54 2.53 0.81 0.26
CA LEU A 54 2.52 0.01 -0.96
C LEU A 54 3.71 0.38 -1.85
N TYR A 55 4.70 -0.48 -1.89
CA TYR A 55 5.91 -0.35 -2.71
C TYR A 55 5.79 -1.17 -4.00
N GLY A 56 6.53 -0.75 -5.01
CA GLY A 56 6.65 -1.48 -6.27
C GLY A 56 6.60 -0.57 -7.48
N ASP A 57 7.09 -1.07 -8.61
CA ASP A 57 7.14 -0.36 -9.88
C ASP A 57 5.75 0.04 -10.40
N LEU A 58 5.74 0.90 -11.41
CA LEU A 58 4.51 1.24 -12.13
C LEU A 58 3.90 -0.04 -12.73
N GLY A 59 2.61 -0.26 -12.48
CA GLY A 59 1.90 -1.47 -12.93
C GLY A 59 2.13 -2.72 -12.06
N ALA A 60 2.88 -2.65 -10.96
CA ALA A 60 3.10 -3.78 -10.06
C ALA A 60 1.82 -4.26 -9.33
N GLY A 61 0.76 -3.44 -9.30
CA GLY A 61 -0.53 -3.82 -8.72
C GLY A 61 -0.88 -3.12 -7.41
N LYS A 62 -0.18 -2.05 -7.04
CA LYS A 62 -0.45 -1.27 -5.81
C LYS A 62 -1.91 -0.83 -5.71
N THR A 63 -2.40 -0.11 -6.71
CA THR A 63 -3.81 0.33 -6.79
C THR A 63 -4.79 -0.84 -6.83
N ALA A 64 -4.44 -1.95 -7.49
CA ALA A 64 -5.30 -3.13 -7.52
C ALA A 64 -5.47 -3.74 -6.12
N LEU A 65 -4.39 -3.81 -5.34
CA LEU A 65 -4.44 -4.28 -3.96
C LEU A 65 -5.20 -3.28 -3.07
N ALA A 66 -4.93 -1.98 -3.19
CA ALA A 66 -5.66 -0.95 -2.45
C ALA A 66 -7.17 -1.04 -2.71
N ARG A 67 -7.57 -1.15 -3.97
CA ARG A 67 -8.98 -1.35 -4.37
C ARG A 67 -9.59 -2.59 -3.74
N ALA A 68 -8.87 -3.71 -3.74
CA ALA A 68 -9.35 -4.96 -3.17
C ALA A 68 -9.57 -4.84 -1.66
N VAL A 69 -8.68 -4.15 -0.93
CA VAL A 69 -8.84 -3.86 0.49
C VAL A 69 -10.05 -2.95 0.73
N ILE A 70 -10.16 -1.83 0.02
CA ILE A 70 -11.25 -0.85 0.18
C ILE A 70 -12.62 -1.50 -0.03
N ARG A 71 -12.76 -2.31 -1.07
CA ARG A 71 -14.01 -3.01 -1.39
C ARG A 71 -14.36 -4.14 -0.41
N ALA A 72 -13.37 -4.70 0.25
CA ALA A 72 -13.56 -5.78 1.21
C ALA A 72 -13.89 -5.28 2.62
N LEU A 73 -13.60 -4.02 2.93
CA LEU A 73 -13.99 -3.42 4.20
C LEU A 73 -15.49 -3.15 4.23
N PRO A 74 -16.17 -3.37 5.38
CA PRO A 74 -17.58 -3.00 5.53
C PRO A 74 -17.79 -1.51 5.28
N GLY A 75 -18.97 -1.14 4.79
CA GLY A 75 -19.30 0.25 4.49
C GLY A 75 -20.77 0.43 4.14
N PRO A 76 -21.17 1.61 3.65
CA PRO A 76 -22.54 1.89 3.23
C PRO A 76 -23.00 0.95 2.09
N GLU A 77 -24.31 0.97 1.81
CA GLU A 77 -24.88 0.19 0.71
C GLU A 77 -24.15 0.52 -0.62
N GLY A 78 -23.74 -0.51 -1.35
CA GLY A 78 -22.98 -0.38 -2.60
C GLY A 78 -21.46 -0.20 -2.43
N ALA A 79 -20.94 -0.19 -1.20
CA ALA A 79 -19.51 0.02 -0.96
C ALA A 79 -18.61 -1.03 -1.62
N ALA A 80 -19.07 -2.27 -1.75
CA ALA A 80 -18.31 -3.35 -2.38
C ALA A 80 -18.15 -3.17 -3.89
N GLU A 81 -19.11 -2.52 -4.53
CA GLU A 81 -19.15 -2.23 -5.98
C GLU A 81 -18.59 -0.84 -6.31
N GLU A 82 -18.28 -0.04 -5.31
CA GLU A 82 -17.78 1.32 -5.49
C GLU A 82 -16.55 1.35 -6.41
N GLU A 83 -16.52 2.31 -7.33
CA GLU A 83 -15.38 2.50 -8.20
C GLU A 83 -14.21 3.11 -7.40
N VAL A 84 -13.06 2.42 -7.41
CA VAL A 84 -11.85 2.87 -6.72
C VAL A 84 -10.74 3.07 -7.77
N PRO A 85 -10.67 4.27 -8.39
CA PRO A 85 -9.58 4.60 -9.31
C PRO A 85 -8.26 4.85 -8.57
N SER A 86 -7.15 4.94 -9.32
CA SER A 86 -5.88 5.42 -8.74
C SER A 86 -5.97 6.92 -8.47
N PRO A 87 -5.62 7.41 -7.27
CA PRO A 87 -5.63 8.83 -6.96
C PRO A 87 -4.39 9.58 -7.49
N THR A 88 -3.73 9.08 -8.54
CA THR A 88 -2.50 9.69 -9.09
C THR A 88 -2.67 11.19 -9.42
N PHE A 89 -3.88 11.64 -9.79
CA PHE A 89 -4.15 13.05 -10.08
C PHE A 89 -4.75 13.82 -8.91
N THR A 90 -5.58 13.19 -8.10
CA THR A 90 -6.22 13.78 -6.92
C THR A 90 -5.34 13.72 -5.69
N LEU A 91 -4.29 12.91 -5.70
CA LEU A 91 -3.35 12.59 -4.64
C LEU A 91 -3.99 11.84 -3.46
N VAL A 92 -5.20 12.20 -3.06
CA VAL A 92 -5.94 11.61 -1.94
C VAL A 92 -7.39 11.38 -2.34
N GLN A 93 -7.92 10.23 -1.99
CA GLN A 93 -9.36 9.90 -2.01
C GLN A 93 -9.74 9.21 -0.70
N THR A 94 -10.91 9.57 -0.16
CA THR A 94 -11.43 8.98 1.07
C THR A 94 -12.66 8.16 0.80
N TYR A 95 -12.81 7.06 1.55
CA TYR A 95 -13.93 6.11 1.44
C TYR A 95 -14.50 5.85 2.83
N GLU A 96 -15.82 5.99 2.97
CA GLU A 96 -16.54 5.65 4.20
C GLU A 96 -16.50 4.13 4.40
N ARG A 97 -15.79 3.66 5.44
CA ARG A 97 -15.63 2.24 5.79
C ARG A 97 -15.61 2.06 7.30
N ASP A 98 -15.91 0.85 7.74
CA ASP A 98 -15.72 0.40 9.11
C ASP A 98 -14.41 -0.39 9.22
N PRO A 99 -13.62 -0.22 10.30
CA PRO A 99 -13.89 0.54 11.52
C PRO A 99 -13.53 2.03 11.44
N ALA A 100 -13.01 2.51 10.31
CA ALA A 100 -12.63 3.90 10.09
C ALA A 100 -12.65 4.27 8.61
N PRO A 101 -12.73 5.57 8.27
CA PRO A 101 -12.54 6.02 6.89
C PRO A 101 -11.22 5.53 6.32
N VAL A 102 -11.23 5.13 5.05
CA VAL A 102 -10.01 4.73 4.34
C VAL A 102 -9.50 5.90 3.50
N TRP A 103 -8.25 6.26 3.71
CA TRP A 103 -7.53 7.25 2.93
C TRP A 103 -6.66 6.51 1.90
N HIS A 104 -7.00 6.63 0.62
CA HIS A 104 -6.20 6.12 -0.48
C HIS A 104 -5.35 7.26 -1.02
N VAL A 105 -4.05 7.15 -0.87
CA VAL A 105 -3.06 8.19 -1.17
C VAL A 105 -2.08 7.68 -2.22
N ASP A 106 -1.77 8.49 -3.23
CA ASP A 106 -0.77 8.19 -4.25
C ASP A 106 0.21 9.38 -4.37
N LEU A 107 1.44 9.16 -3.94
CA LEU A 107 2.48 10.18 -3.91
C LEU A 107 3.38 10.18 -5.16
N TYR A 108 3.03 9.42 -6.22
CA TYR A 108 3.86 9.29 -7.41
C TYR A 108 4.29 10.64 -8.01
N ARG A 109 3.40 11.62 -7.99
CA ARG A 109 3.59 12.95 -8.60
C ARG A 109 4.21 13.98 -7.66
N ILE A 110 4.30 13.68 -6.38
CA ILE A 110 4.91 14.59 -5.41
C ILE A 110 6.41 14.68 -5.69
N GLU A 111 6.88 15.87 -5.97
CA GLU A 111 8.30 16.17 -6.20
C GLU A 111 8.87 17.04 -5.06
N ASP A 112 8.06 17.93 -4.49
CA ASP A 112 8.43 18.79 -3.37
C ASP A 112 7.81 18.27 -2.06
N PRO A 113 8.63 17.95 -1.03
CA PRO A 113 8.13 17.53 0.27
C PRO A 113 7.17 18.53 0.94
N SER A 114 7.22 19.82 0.58
CA SER A 114 6.29 20.82 1.12
C SER A 114 4.83 20.54 0.75
N GLU A 115 4.58 19.89 -0.40
CA GLU A 115 3.24 19.51 -0.86
C GLU A 115 2.56 18.49 0.07
N LEU A 116 3.36 17.65 0.75
CA LEU A 116 2.84 16.62 1.67
C LEU A 116 2.03 17.21 2.83
N ARG A 117 2.39 18.42 3.28
CA ARG A 117 1.74 19.09 4.42
C ARG A 117 0.28 19.44 4.15
N GLU A 118 -0.09 19.63 2.88
CA GLU A 118 -1.44 20.00 2.47
C GLU A 118 -2.37 18.80 2.29
N LEU A 119 -1.82 17.57 2.32
CA LEU A 119 -2.59 16.36 2.05
C LEU A 119 -3.37 15.82 3.26
N GLY A 120 -3.23 16.42 4.45
CA GLY A 120 -3.93 15.97 5.66
C GLY A 120 -3.45 14.61 6.20
N LEU A 121 -2.20 14.20 5.89
CA LEU A 121 -1.69 12.88 6.25
C LEU A 121 -1.66 12.63 7.76
N SER A 122 -1.45 13.67 8.57
CA SER A 122 -1.48 13.53 10.03
C SER A 122 -2.84 13.07 10.55
N GLU A 123 -3.94 13.59 9.99
CA GLU A 123 -5.30 13.15 10.29
C GLU A 123 -5.55 11.73 9.78
N ALA A 124 -5.14 11.45 8.53
CA ALA A 124 -5.25 10.13 7.93
C ALA A 124 -4.59 9.05 8.78
N PHE A 125 -3.38 9.31 9.31
CA PHE A 125 -2.64 8.38 10.16
C PHE A 125 -3.22 8.23 11.56
N ALA A 126 -3.87 9.27 12.09
CA ALA A 126 -4.43 9.22 13.44
C ALA A 126 -5.84 8.62 13.50
N GLU A 127 -6.69 8.92 12.52
CA GLU A 127 -8.12 8.69 12.58
C GLU A 127 -8.64 7.72 11.51
N GLY A 128 -7.83 7.44 10.48
CA GLY A 128 -8.20 6.59 9.34
C GLY A 128 -7.45 5.27 9.27
N ILE A 129 -7.72 4.55 8.19
CA ILE A 129 -6.88 3.50 7.63
C ILE A 129 -6.25 4.09 6.37
N THR A 130 -4.93 4.13 6.29
CA THR A 130 -4.24 4.74 5.15
C THR A 130 -3.63 3.68 4.24
N LEU A 131 -4.02 3.69 2.97
CA LEU A 131 -3.38 2.92 1.88
C LEU A 131 -2.54 3.89 1.06
N LEU A 132 -1.22 3.79 1.17
CA LEU A 132 -0.28 4.77 0.67
C LEU A 132 0.58 4.17 -0.46
N GLU A 133 0.38 4.65 -1.69
CA GLU A 133 1.23 4.30 -2.83
C GLU A 133 2.42 5.26 -2.94
N TRP A 134 3.59 4.73 -3.31
CA TRP A 134 4.86 5.48 -3.42
C TRP A 134 5.33 6.10 -2.10
N PRO A 135 5.37 5.31 -1.01
CA PRO A 135 5.70 5.79 0.33
C PRO A 135 7.11 6.38 0.45
N ASP A 136 8.02 6.06 -0.47
CA ASP A 136 9.37 6.61 -0.52
C ASP A 136 9.39 8.16 -0.54
N ARG A 137 8.29 8.79 -0.97
CA ARG A 137 8.14 10.24 -1.00
C ARG A 137 7.99 10.87 0.38
N LEU A 138 7.57 10.08 1.39
CA LEU A 138 7.46 10.54 2.77
C LEU A 138 8.80 10.56 3.51
N GLY A 139 9.77 9.75 3.09
CA GLY A 139 11.02 9.61 3.83
C GLY A 139 10.77 9.27 5.31
N ASP A 140 11.31 10.08 6.21
CA ASP A 140 11.22 9.89 7.66
C ASP A 140 9.82 10.17 8.25
N GLU A 141 8.89 10.72 7.46
CA GLU A 141 7.50 10.98 7.91
C GLU A 141 6.62 9.71 7.85
N LEU A 142 7.11 8.62 7.27
CA LEU A 142 6.38 7.34 7.27
C LEU A 142 6.34 6.76 8.70
N PRO A 143 5.16 6.44 9.24
CA PRO A 143 5.05 5.82 10.56
C PRO A 143 5.88 4.55 10.69
N ALA A 144 6.64 4.43 11.78
CA ALA A 144 7.56 3.31 12.01
C ALA A 144 6.86 1.95 12.16
N ASP A 145 5.57 1.95 12.49
CA ASP A 145 4.71 0.76 12.61
C ASP A 145 3.88 0.48 11.35
N ALA A 146 4.11 1.22 10.25
CA ALA A 146 3.47 0.95 8.98
C ALA A 146 3.74 -0.48 8.50
N LEU A 147 2.72 -1.11 7.90
CA LEU A 147 2.90 -2.36 7.18
C LEU A 147 3.46 -2.07 5.79
N SER A 148 4.68 -2.48 5.55
CA SER A 148 5.29 -2.43 4.22
C SER A 148 4.81 -3.60 3.38
N VAL A 149 4.25 -3.31 2.20
CA VAL A 149 3.79 -4.28 1.21
C VAL A 149 4.55 -4.04 -0.09
N VAL A 150 5.49 -4.91 -0.39
CA VAL A 150 6.35 -4.81 -1.57
C VAL A 150 5.85 -5.72 -2.67
N LEU A 151 5.39 -5.14 -3.76
CA LEU A 151 4.91 -5.83 -4.96
C LEU A 151 5.99 -5.81 -6.05
N THR A 152 6.40 -6.99 -6.49
CA THR A 152 7.41 -7.13 -7.57
C THR A 152 6.86 -7.99 -8.70
N PHE A 153 7.38 -7.80 -9.91
CA PHE A 153 7.13 -8.73 -11.01
C PHE A 153 7.94 -10.01 -10.79
N ASP A 154 7.40 -11.14 -11.24
CA ASP A 154 8.17 -12.36 -11.36
C ASP A 154 9.26 -12.24 -12.44
N ALA A 155 10.16 -13.22 -12.51
CA ALA A 155 11.25 -13.21 -13.48
C ALA A 155 10.77 -13.19 -14.95
N ALA A 156 9.55 -13.66 -15.23
CA ALA A 156 8.94 -13.65 -16.55
C ALA A 156 8.13 -12.38 -16.84
N GLY A 157 7.93 -11.50 -15.85
CA GLY A 157 7.11 -10.28 -15.96
C GLY A 157 5.60 -10.53 -16.12
N LYS A 158 5.14 -11.75 -15.88
CA LYS A 158 3.74 -12.17 -16.09
C LYS A 158 2.93 -12.25 -14.81
N ALA A 159 3.54 -12.68 -13.73
CA ALA A 159 2.95 -12.74 -12.40
C ALA A 159 3.58 -11.70 -11.48
N ARG A 160 3.07 -11.62 -10.25
CA ARG A 160 3.64 -10.77 -9.19
C ARG A 160 4.02 -11.64 -8.01
N ARG A 161 4.82 -11.04 -7.15
CA ARG A 161 5.16 -11.54 -5.84
C ARG A 161 4.94 -10.43 -4.83
N VAL A 162 4.44 -10.77 -3.65
CA VAL A 162 4.24 -9.83 -2.57
C VAL A 162 5.04 -10.24 -1.35
N ARG A 163 5.68 -9.26 -0.71
CA ARG A 163 6.31 -9.41 0.59
C ARG A 163 5.70 -8.42 1.56
N LEU A 164 5.35 -8.89 2.75
CA LEU A 164 4.83 -8.08 3.83
C LEU A 164 5.85 -8.03 4.95
N GLN A 165 6.15 -6.83 5.42
CA GLN A 165 7.04 -6.57 6.55
C GLN A 165 6.40 -5.52 7.45
N GLY A 166 6.52 -5.69 8.76
CA GLY A 166 6.00 -4.74 9.72
C GLY A 166 6.41 -5.10 11.14
N GLY A 167 6.53 -4.09 11.99
CA GLY A 167 6.82 -4.24 13.40
C GLY A 167 5.55 -4.31 14.25
N GLY A 168 5.72 -4.03 15.56
CA GLY A 168 4.59 -3.91 16.48
C GLY A 168 3.71 -5.16 16.51
N ASP A 169 2.43 -5.00 16.20
CA ASP A 169 1.40 -6.04 16.27
C ASP A 169 1.22 -6.83 14.95
N TRP A 170 1.85 -6.41 13.85
CA TRP A 170 1.69 -7.03 12.54
C TRP A 170 2.06 -8.52 12.51
N PRO A 171 3.16 -8.99 13.15
CA PRO A 171 3.48 -10.42 13.16
C PRO A 171 2.33 -11.28 13.69
N ARG A 172 1.69 -10.84 14.77
CA ARG A 172 0.54 -11.55 15.36
C ARG A 172 -0.68 -11.50 14.46
N ARG A 173 -0.97 -10.32 13.89
CA ARG A 173 -2.15 -10.11 13.03
C ARG A 173 -2.06 -10.91 11.72
N LEU A 174 -0.87 -11.05 11.16
CA LEU A 174 -0.63 -11.76 9.90
C LEU A 174 -0.40 -13.27 10.07
N ALA A 175 -0.19 -13.77 11.29
CA ALA A 175 0.15 -15.18 11.54
C ALA A 175 -0.89 -16.18 10.99
N GLY A 176 -2.15 -15.77 10.90
CA GLY A 176 -3.27 -16.58 10.39
C GLY A 176 -3.68 -16.27 8.95
N LEU A 177 -3.00 -15.33 8.29
CA LEU A 177 -3.40 -14.88 6.95
C LEU A 177 -3.30 -16.03 5.93
N ARG A 178 -4.41 -16.31 5.29
CA ARG A 178 -4.55 -17.29 4.18
C ARG A 178 -5.33 -16.60 3.06
N PRO A 179 -4.66 -15.97 2.11
CA PRO A 179 -5.31 -15.31 0.97
C PRO A 179 -5.87 -16.31 -0.05
#